data_0fcd2a3a48ec0ad61f7a71cddeda0583
#
_entry.id   0fcd2a3a48ec0ad61f7a71cddeda0583
#
_cell.length_a   1.000
_cell.length_b   1.000
_cell.length_c   1.000
_cell.angle_alpha   90.00
_cell.angle_beta   90.00
_cell.angle_gamma   90.00
#
_symmetry.space_group_name_H-M   'P 1'
#
loop_
_entity.id
_entity.type
_entity.pdbx_description
1 polymer ?
#
loop_
_entity_poly.entity_id
_entity_poly.type
_entity_poly.pdbx_seq_one_letter_code
_entity_poly.pdbx_strand_id
1 'polypeptide(L)'
;MKKILSLILIVAMTLSLGSTYAFAAEAQPTQMDTFDVIITAYSYAGGVSNEIRSANTRITVTNIVPLYNMDDEIIAYYVTFSSNEYAVVNNNTDNPTVIEFGEGTQKYIEDILTASRNAKVVYNNPISVYDVDCLSLLPESEKATIKSIDEYYPELQIKNTALSAQLKRAKAEVVAAGAITSTKGDGDYGFFSSSEMPSGQYTSDTIRYATSVDWAKMNDYNDIASNHCGATAVTNLALYFAKNGSTNLVINDSKDETFEAVHDIVGNGPVMIIAGHAETYFSNRGYDLNHSSVGNTSEIVTATTNDRPCGILLIDGLFAWHWIIGVGWRQYTASGDFYIRVNNNWNGSVNTYYKPGTGSAWWSATSYWVAT
;
A
#
# COMPACT_ATOMS: atom_id res chain seq x y z
N MET A 1 5.16 18.54 8.22
CA MET A 1 5.30 18.28 6.78
C MET A 1 6.71 18.54 6.24
N LYS A 2 7.32 19.73 6.43
CA LYS A 2 8.72 20.00 5.99
C LYS A 2 9.78 19.06 6.60
N LYS A 3 9.57 18.51 7.80
CA LYS A 3 10.52 17.62 8.49
C LYS A 3 10.55 16.20 7.94
N ILE A 4 9.43 15.67 7.44
CA ILE A 4 9.37 14.32 6.84
C ILE A 4 10.06 14.32 5.46
N LEU A 5 9.89 15.41 4.69
CA LEU A 5 10.60 15.58 3.43
C LEU A 5 12.12 15.71 3.64
N SER A 6 12.56 16.41 4.72
CA SER A 6 13.97 16.51 5.09
C SER A 6 14.58 15.18 5.53
N LEU A 7 13.76 14.26 6.04
CA LEU A 7 14.21 12.97 6.54
C LEU A 7 14.55 12.01 5.41
N ILE A 8 13.69 11.94 4.39
CA ILE A 8 13.96 11.18 3.16
C ILE A 8 15.22 11.71 2.47
N LEU A 9 15.47 13.02 2.56
CA LEU A 9 16.66 13.67 1.99
C LEU A 9 17.95 13.33 2.73
N ILE A 10 17.90 13.16 4.07
CA ILE A 10 19.08 12.84 4.90
C ILE A 10 19.53 11.39 4.67
N VAL A 11 18.59 10.46 4.45
CA VAL A 11 18.92 9.05 4.15
C VAL A 11 19.62 8.91 2.79
N ALA A 12 19.27 9.74 1.82
CA ALA A 12 19.89 9.71 0.49
C ALA A 12 21.32 10.29 0.45
N MET A 13 21.67 11.25 1.33
CA MET A 13 22.98 11.89 1.34
C MET A 13 24.10 11.10 2.05
N THR A 14 23.79 10.06 2.81
CA THR A 14 24.78 9.29 3.58
C THR A 14 25.29 8.04 2.86
N LEU A 15 24.81 7.74 1.68
CA LEU A 15 25.21 6.54 0.90
C LEU A 15 26.62 6.59 0.28
N SER A 16 27.40 7.66 0.47
CA SER A 16 28.70 7.84 -0.21
C SER A 16 29.95 7.53 0.62
N LEU A 17 29.86 6.97 1.82
CA LEU A 17 31.03 6.73 2.68
C LEU A 17 31.23 5.25 3.03
N GLY A 18 32.15 4.65 2.32
CA GLY A 18 33.10 3.58 2.71
C GLY A 18 32.61 2.42 3.57
N SER A 19 32.38 1.26 2.96
CA SER A 19 32.15 -0.02 3.64
C SER A 19 33.45 -0.75 3.94
N THR A 20 33.67 -1.11 5.21
CA THR A 20 34.63 -2.14 5.63
C THR A 20 33.86 -3.44 5.92
N TYR A 21 34.27 -4.51 5.26
CA TYR A 21 33.61 -5.82 5.36
C TYR A 21 34.21 -6.66 6.49
N ALA A 22 33.35 -7.27 7.31
CA ALA A 22 33.71 -8.29 8.27
C ALA A 22 32.84 -9.54 8.07
N PHE A 23 33.45 -10.69 7.84
CA PHE A 23 32.75 -11.98 7.72
C PHE A 23 32.34 -12.51 9.09
N ALA A 24 31.08 -12.88 9.25
CA ALA A 24 30.57 -13.62 10.41
C ALA A 24 29.57 -14.70 9.95
N ALA A 25 29.54 -15.82 10.67
CA ALA A 25 28.85 -17.04 10.36
C ALA A 25 27.32 -16.91 10.12
N GLU A 26 26.81 -17.76 9.24
CA GLU A 26 25.48 -17.85 8.70
C GLU A 26 24.36 -17.90 9.76
N ALA A 27 23.74 -16.72 10.01
CA ALA A 27 22.35 -16.69 10.44
C ALA A 27 21.50 -16.47 9.17
N GLN A 28 20.42 -17.22 9.00
CA GLN A 28 19.47 -17.00 7.89
C GLN A 28 19.09 -15.52 7.84
N PRO A 29 19.10 -14.89 6.66
CA PRO A 29 18.76 -13.50 6.53
C PRO A 29 17.33 -13.27 7.07
N THR A 30 17.16 -12.25 7.89
CA THR A 30 15.84 -11.88 8.40
C THR A 30 15.06 -11.24 7.28
N GLN A 31 13.95 -11.84 6.88
CA GLN A 31 13.09 -11.34 5.80
C GLN A 31 12.54 -9.96 6.12
N MET A 32 12.37 -9.15 5.08
CA MET A 32 11.73 -7.84 5.16
C MET A 32 10.22 -7.98 5.26
N ASP A 33 9.60 -7.21 6.13
CA ASP A 33 8.17 -6.95 6.02
C ASP A 33 7.89 -5.91 4.92
N THR A 34 6.63 -5.79 4.52
CA THR A 34 6.22 -4.86 3.45
C THR A 34 6.58 -3.41 3.78
N PHE A 35 6.61 -3.05 5.07
CA PHE A 35 6.98 -1.71 5.51
C PHE A 35 8.47 -1.45 5.33
N ASP A 36 9.33 -2.44 5.61
CA ASP A 36 10.76 -2.39 5.32
C ASP A 36 11.01 -2.17 3.82
N VAL A 37 10.28 -2.92 2.97
CA VAL A 37 10.35 -2.79 1.52
C VAL A 37 9.99 -1.37 1.06
N ILE A 38 8.86 -0.84 1.55
CA ILE A 38 8.41 0.50 1.20
C ILE A 38 9.40 1.57 1.63
N ILE A 39 9.89 1.52 2.88
CA ILE A 39 10.86 2.51 3.37
C ILE A 39 12.15 2.44 2.55
N THR A 40 12.64 1.23 2.25
CA THR A 40 13.85 1.05 1.44
C THR A 40 13.64 1.58 0.03
N ALA A 41 12.53 1.25 -0.63
CA ALA A 41 12.20 1.76 -1.96
C ALA A 41 12.08 3.29 -1.99
N TYR A 42 11.40 3.89 -1.02
CA TYR A 42 11.26 5.35 -0.92
C TYR A 42 12.58 6.06 -0.67
N SER A 43 13.51 5.46 0.09
CA SER A 43 14.80 6.08 0.34
C SER A 43 15.56 6.33 -0.95
N TYR A 44 15.36 5.48 -1.95
CA TYR A 44 15.98 5.61 -3.27
C TYR A 44 15.20 6.55 -4.20
N ALA A 45 13.89 6.37 -4.31
CA ALA A 45 13.01 7.23 -5.13
C ALA A 45 13.09 8.71 -4.71
N GLY A 46 13.19 8.98 -3.40
CA GLY A 46 13.40 10.32 -2.86
C GLY A 46 14.73 10.97 -3.24
N GLY A 47 15.80 10.17 -3.46
CA GLY A 47 17.14 10.64 -3.78
C GLY A 47 17.33 11.07 -5.24
N VAL A 48 16.72 10.35 -6.17
CA VAL A 48 16.94 10.56 -7.62
C VAL A 48 16.08 11.69 -8.18
N SER A 49 14.90 11.94 -7.61
CA SER A 49 13.91 12.84 -8.21
C SER A 49 13.90 14.27 -7.67
N ASN A 50 14.85 14.66 -6.81
CA ASN A 50 14.94 16.02 -6.26
C ASN A 50 15.18 17.10 -7.31
N GLU A 51 15.69 16.75 -8.50
CA GLU A 51 15.93 17.72 -9.57
C GLU A 51 14.66 18.03 -10.41
N ILE A 52 13.62 17.20 -10.35
CA ILE A 52 12.45 17.27 -11.26
C ILE A 52 11.16 17.69 -10.54
N ARG A 53 11.13 17.76 -9.21
CA ARG A 53 9.86 17.94 -8.47
C ARG A 53 9.56 19.38 -8.08
N SER A 54 8.43 19.85 -8.57
CA SER A 54 7.73 20.93 -7.88
C SER A 54 7.32 20.42 -6.47
N ALA A 55 7.54 21.24 -5.45
CA ALA A 55 7.45 20.92 -4.02
C ALA A 55 6.11 20.35 -3.50
N ASN A 56 5.17 20.00 -4.36
CA ASN A 56 3.79 19.64 -4.01
C ASN A 56 3.32 18.25 -4.48
N THR A 57 4.14 17.46 -5.16
CA THR A 57 3.72 16.13 -5.64
C THR A 57 4.20 15.06 -4.67
N ARG A 58 3.28 14.45 -3.93
CA ARG A 58 3.57 13.29 -3.05
C ARG A 58 3.68 12.04 -3.92
N ILE A 59 4.80 11.34 -3.82
CA ILE A 59 4.95 10.02 -4.42
C ILE A 59 4.25 9.02 -3.51
N THR A 60 3.49 8.12 -4.11
CA THR A 60 2.89 6.98 -3.43
C THR A 60 3.33 5.70 -4.11
N VAL A 61 3.48 4.62 -3.35
CA VAL A 61 3.62 3.27 -3.91
C VAL A 61 2.29 2.89 -4.55
N THR A 62 2.33 2.40 -5.78
CA THR A 62 1.14 1.97 -6.53
C THR A 62 1.01 0.46 -6.60
N ASN A 63 2.12 -0.28 -6.53
CA ASN A 63 2.11 -1.74 -6.48
C ASN A 63 3.34 -2.30 -5.77
N ILE A 64 3.21 -3.50 -5.19
CA ILE A 64 4.30 -4.30 -4.62
C ILE A 64 4.08 -5.74 -5.02
N VAL A 65 5.01 -6.31 -5.77
CA VAL A 65 4.95 -7.68 -6.27
C VAL A 65 6.12 -8.47 -5.69
N PRO A 66 5.89 -9.60 -5.01
CA PRO A 66 6.97 -10.46 -4.57
C PRO A 66 7.69 -11.10 -5.77
N LEU A 67 9.01 -11.14 -5.71
CA LEU A 67 9.87 -11.78 -6.69
C LEU A 67 10.55 -12.99 -6.05
N TYR A 68 10.59 -14.09 -6.79
CA TYR A 68 10.99 -15.40 -6.30
C TYR A 68 12.33 -15.84 -6.87
N ASN A 69 13.00 -16.75 -6.17
CA ASN A 69 14.07 -17.56 -6.71
C ASN A 69 13.52 -18.86 -7.35
N MET A 70 14.41 -19.72 -7.83
CA MET A 70 14.05 -21.02 -8.43
C MET A 70 13.49 -22.01 -7.40
N ASP A 71 13.71 -21.80 -6.10
CA ASP A 71 13.26 -22.63 -5.00
C ASP A 71 11.93 -22.15 -4.39
N ASP A 72 11.24 -21.21 -5.08
CA ASP A 72 9.95 -20.62 -4.67
C ASP A 72 10.05 -19.76 -3.39
N GLU A 73 11.23 -19.24 -3.07
CA GLU A 73 11.44 -18.33 -1.94
C GLU A 73 11.39 -16.87 -2.41
N ILE A 74 10.77 -15.99 -1.61
CA ILE A 74 10.74 -14.55 -1.90
C ILE A 74 12.12 -13.97 -1.63
N ILE A 75 12.79 -13.47 -2.69
CA ILE A 75 14.15 -12.92 -2.61
C ILE A 75 14.18 -11.40 -2.81
N ALA A 76 13.15 -10.83 -3.39
CA ALA A 76 13.04 -9.40 -3.64
C ALA A 76 11.58 -8.98 -3.79
N TYR A 77 11.37 -7.67 -3.93
CA TYR A 77 10.07 -7.08 -4.24
C TYR A 77 10.20 -6.06 -5.36
N TYR A 78 9.33 -6.14 -6.35
CA TYR A 78 9.14 -5.11 -7.35
C TYR A 78 8.12 -4.10 -6.85
N VAL A 79 8.51 -2.84 -6.78
CA VAL A 79 7.73 -1.72 -6.25
C VAL A 79 7.54 -0.68 -7.33
N THR A 80 6.31 -0.28 -7.62
CA THR A 80 6.01 0.83 -8.54
C THR A 80 5.48 2.05 -7.82
N PHE A 81 5.67 3.24 -8.40
CA PHE A 81 5.32 4.51 -7.79
C PHE A 81 4.40 5.34 -8.69
N SER A 82 3.62 6.23 -8.07
CA SER A 82 2.76 7.21 -8.78
C SER A 82 3.55 8.23 -9.62
N SER A 83 4.84 8.33 -9.40
CA SER A 83 5.77 9.15 -10.20
C SER A 83 6.19 8.51 -11.53
N ASN A 84 5.62 7.35 -11.90
CA ASN A 84 6.04 6.55 -13.03
C ASN A 84 7.50 6.10 -12.92
N GLU A 85 7.87 5.63 -11.74
CA GLU A 85 9.17 5.04 -11.40
C GLU A 85 8.95 3.66 -10.79
N TYR A 86 9.98 2.82 -10.76
CA TYR A 86 9.96 1.54 -10.07
C TYR A 86 11.27 1.28 -9.32
N ALA A 87 11.20 0.37 -8.35
CA ALA A 87 12.36 -0.17 -7.65
C ALA A 87 12.25 -1.69 -7.50
N VAL A 88 13.37 -2.40 -7.54
CA VAL A 88 13.47 -3.78 -7.05
C VAL A 88 14.27 -3.75 -5.76
N VAL A 89 13.66 -4.21 -4.68
CA VAL A 89 14.21 -4.19 -3.31
C VAL A 89 14.48 -5.62 -2.88
N ASN A 90 15.69 -5.94 -2.40
CA ASN A 90 16.00 -7.28 -1.88
C ASN A 90 15.21 -7.59 -0.60
N ASN A 91 15.01 -8.86 -0.30
CA ASN A 91 14.28 -9.33 0.87
C ASN A 91 15.22 -9.65 2.05
N ASN A 92 16.05 -8.68 2.47
CA ASN A 92 17.05 -8.89 3.52
C ASN A 92 17.16 -7.67 4.45
N THR A 93 16.69 -7.78 5.70
CA THR A 93 16.77 -6.67 6.69
C THR A 93 18.20 -6.41 7.18
N ASP A 94 19.11 -7.36 7.03
CA ASP A 94 20.51 -7.16 7.37
C ASP A 94 21.30 -6.40 6.28
N ASN A 95 20.74 -6.35 5.06
CA ASN A 95 21.25 -5.55 3.94
C ASN A 95 20.09 -5.00 3.08
N PRO A 96 19.27 -4.09 3.60
CA PRO A 96 18.13 -3.53 2.87
C PRO A 96 18.62 -2.67 1.71
N THR A 97 18.53 -3.20 0.49
CA THR A 97 19.14 -2.58 -0.69
C THR A 97 18.14 -2.52 -1.85
N VAL A 98 18.16 -1.42 -2.60
CA VAL A 98 17.52 -1.33 -3.92
C VAL A 98 18.50 -1.91 -4.94
N ILE A 99 18.12 -3.01 -5.58
CA ILE A 99 18.92 -3.74 -6.58
C ILE A 99 18.82 -3.05 -7.93
N GLU A 100 17.62 -2.58 -8.26
CA GLU A 100 17.30 -1.93 -9.53
C GLU A 100 16.35 -0.77 -9.29
N PHE A 101 16.54 0.33 -10.03
CA PHE A 101 15.66 1.49 -10.03
C PHE A 101 15.58 2.06 -11.44
N GLY A 102 14.39 2.50 -11.85
CA GLY A 102 14.20 3.08 -13.18
C GLY A 102 12.94 3.91 -13.33
N GLU A 103 12.87 4.62 -14.48
CA GLU A 103 11.66 5.31 -14.92
C GLU A 103 10.74 4.33 -15.68
N GLY A 104 9.45 4.56 -15.62
CA GLY A 104 8.45 3.68 -16.22
C GLY A 104 8.21 2.44 -15.38
N THR A 105 8.25 1.28 -16.02
CA THR A 105 8.07 -0.04 -15.42
C THR A 105 9.18 -0.98 -15.85
N GLN A 106 9.46 -1.99 -15.05
CA GLN A 106 10.38 -3.05 -15.42
C GLN A 106 9.70 -3.97 -16.44
N LYS A 107 10.09 -3.82 -17.69
CA LYS A 107 9.37 -4.40 -18.84
C LYS A 107 9.15 -5.92 -18.72
N TYR A 108 10.17 -6.68 -18.35
CA TYR A 108 10.05 -8.16 -18.31
C TYR A 108 9.12 -8.63 -17.18
N ILE A 109 9.12 -7.92 -16.05
CA ILE A 109 8.18 -8.19 -14.94
C ILE A 109 6.75 -7.86 -15.41
N GLU A 110 6.54 -6.69 -15.99
CA GLU A 110 5.22 -6.25 -16.45
C GLU A 110 4.66 -7.11 -17.59
N ASP A 111 5.50 -7.56 -18.50
CA ASP A 111 5.10 -8.47 -19.58
C ASP A 111 4.52 -9.79 -18.99
N ILE A 112 5.16 -10.34 -17.95
CA ILE A 112 4.69 -11.54 -17.25
C ILE A 112 3.38 -11.27 -16.51
N LEU A 113 3.32 -10.19 -15.71
CA LEU A 113 2.13 -9.82 -14.93
C LEU A 113 0.92 -9.46 -15.81
N THR A 114 1.18 -8.91 -17.00
CA THR A 114 0.13 -8.63 -17.99
C THR A 114 -0.41 -9.92 -18.61
N ALA A 115 0.46 -10.89 -18.86
CA ALA A 115 0.06 -12.19 -19.40
C ALA A 115 -0.73 -13.02 -18.37
N SER A 116 -0.35 -12.95 -17.10
CA SER A 116 -1.04 -13.62 -15.98
C SER A 116 -0.88 -12.79 -14.70
N ARG A 117 -1.98 -12.20 -14.19
CA ARG A 117 -1.95 -11.35 -12.99
C ARG A 117 -1.47 -12.06 -11.72
N ASN A 118 -1.59 -13.39 -11.68
CA ASN A 118 -1.16 -14.22 -10.56
C ASN A 118 0.15 -14.96 -10.85
N ALA A 119 0.88 -14.58 -11.90
CA ALA A 119 2.15 -15.20 -12.24
C ALA A 119 3.16 -15.02 -11.10
N LYS A 120 3.83 -16.08 -10.73
CA LYS A 120 5.02 -16.00 -9.88
C LYS A 120 6.21 -15.61 -10.75
N VAL A 121 6.80 -14.46 -10.46
CA VAL A 121 7.93 -13.92 -11.20
C VAL A 121 9.23 -14.33 -10.54
N VAL A 122 10.05 -15.12 -11.24
CA VAL A 122 11.44 -15.40 -10.85
C VAL A 122 12.34 -14.28 -11.36
N TYR A 123 13.09 -13.67 -10.46
CA TYR A 123 13.98 -12.56 -10.77
C TYR A 123 15.42 -12.87 -10.36
N ASN A 124 16.33 -12.85 -11.30
CA ASN A 124 17.75 -13.04 -11.04
C ASN A 124 18.58 -11.77 -11.29
N ASN A 125 18.18 -10.98 -12.28
CA ASN A 125 18.72 -9.65 -12.60
C ASN A 125 17.78 -8.95 -13.60
N PRO A 126 18.02 -7.67 -13.98
CA PRO A 126 17.12 -6.90 -14.84
C PRO A 126 16.75 -7.51 -16.19
N ILE A 127 17.55 -8.43 -16.71
CA ILE A 127 17.33 -9.09 -18.02
C ILE A 127 17.10 -10.60 -17.89
N SER A 128 17.14 -11.13 -16.68
CA SER A 128 16.94 -12.55 -16.37
C SER A 128 15.72 -12.70 -15.46
N VAL A 129 14.55 -12.53 -16.08
CA VAL A 129 13.25 -12.55 -15.43
C VAL A 129 12.37 -13.59 -16.12
N TYR A 130 11.72 -14.45 -15.36
CA TYR A 130 10.97 -15.57 -15.88
C TYR A 130 9.63 -15.73 -15.15
N ASP A 131 8.65 -16.27 -15.88
CA ASP A 131 7.46 -16.85 -15.26
C ASP A 131 7.80 -18.27 -14.72
N VAL A 132 7.40 -18.56 -13.48
CA VAL A 132 7.62 -19.89 -12.86
C VAL A 132 7.05 -21.01 -13.71
N ASP A 133 5.85 -20.81 -14.29
CA ASP A 133 5.23 -21.83 -15.14
C ASP A 133 6.06 -22.10 -16.40
N CYS A 134 6.60 -21.05 -17.02
CA CYS A 134 7.50 -21.18 -18.15
C CYS A 134 8.81 -21.88 -17.78
N LEU A 135 9.40 -21.56 -16.62
CA LEU A 135 10.60 -22.24 -16.13
C LEU A 135 10.37 -23.72 -15.86
N SER A 136 9.18 -24.11 -15.39
CA SER A 136 8.84 -25.50 -15.12
C SER A 136 8.93 -26.37 -16.38
N LEU A 137 8.76 -25.78 -17.55
CA LEU A 137 8.81 -26.44 -18.86
C LEU A 137 10.22 -26.59 -19.44
N LEU A 138 11.21 -25.89 -18.89
CA LEU A 138 12.59 -25.98 -19.35
C LEU A 138 13.23 -27.32 -18.95
N PRO A 139 14.09 -27.89 -19.81
CA PRO A 139 14.94 -29.02 -19.45
C PRO A 139 15.84 -28.67 -18.27
N GLU A 140 16.11 -29.65 -17.39
CA GLU A 140 16.99 -29.46 -16.23
C GLU A 140 18.40 -28.97 -16.59
N SER A 141 18.90 -29.35 -17.76
CA SER A 141 20.18 -28.85 -18.26
C SER A 141 20.17 -27.35 -18.58
N GLU A 142 19.03 -26.79 -18.95
CA GLU A 142 18.88 -25.38 -19.19
C GLU A 142 18.65 -24.64 -17.87
N LYS A 143 17.83 -25.18 -16.98
CA LYS A 143 17.65 -24.60 -15.63
C LYS A 143 18.98 -24.49 -14.88
N ALA A 144 19.84 -25.50 -14.99
CA ALA A 144 21.16 -25.51 -14.36
C ALA A 144 22.12 -24.41 -14.89
N THR A 145 21.80 -23.77 -16.00
CA THR A 145 22.59 -22.64 -16.54
C THR A 145 22.08 -21.27 -16.06
N ILE A 146 20.90 -21.21 -15.44
CA ILE A 146 20.30 -19.98 -14.94
C ILE A 146 20.98 -19.65 -13.62
N LYS A 147 21.74 -18.54 -13.59
CA LYS A 147 22.36 -18.07 -12.36
C LYS A 147 21.33 -17.51 -11.40
N SER A 148 21.54 -17.77 -10.13
CA SER A 148 20.71 -17.18 -9.05
C SER A 148 21.00 -15.67 -8.87
N ILE A 149 20.13 -14.97 -8.15
CA ILE A 149 20.35 -13.57 -7.76
C ILE A 149 21.67 -13.42 -6.97
N ASP A 150 21.99 -14.36 -6.11
CA ASP A 150 23.20 -14.36 -5.26
C ASP A 150 24.48 -14.50 -6.08
N GLU A 151 24.44 -15.18 -7.22
CA GLU A 151 25.56 -15.26 -8.15
C GLU A 151 25.76 -13.97 -8.96
N TYR A 152 24.69 -13.17 -9.16
CA TYR A 152 24.80 -11.87 -9.80
C TYR A 152 25.16 -10.77 -8.81
N TYR A 153 24.67 -10.85 -7.57
CA TYR A 153 24.81 -9.82 -6.53
C TYR A 153 25.27 -10.46 -5.21
N PRO A 154 26.49 -11.03 -5.14
CA PRO A 154 26.98 -11.68 -3.92
C PRO A 154 27.05 -10.72 -2.72
N GLU A 155 27.14 -9.42 -2.96
CA GLU A 155 27.11 -8.40 -1.93
C GLU A 155 25.78 -8.32 -1.16
N LEU A 156 24.67 -8.81 -1.73
CA LEU A 156 23.38 -8.84 -1.04
C LEU A 156 23.36 -9.79 0.17
N GLN A 157 24.25 -10.78 0.21
CA GLN A 157 24.41 -11.70 1.31
C GLN A 157 25.28 -11.12 2.45
N ILE A 158 25.99 -10.02 2.18
CA ILE A 158 26.89 -9.41 3.15
C ILE A 158 26.07 -8.48 4.05
N LYS A 159 26.16 -8.71 5.38
CA LYS A 159 25.49 -7.85 6.36
C LYS A 159 26.00 -6.41 6.26
N ASN A 160 25.10 -5.47 6.01
CA ASN A 160 25.37 -4.04 5.97
C ASN A 160 24.74 -3.35 7.19
N THR A 161 25.53 -3.25 8.26
CA THR A 161 25.05 -2.68 9.53
C THR A 161 24.63 -1.22 9.41
N ALA A 162 25.20 -0.47 8.48
CA ALA A 162 24.81 0.93 8.24
C ALA A 162 23.42 1.01 7.62
N LEU A 163 23.14 0.25 6.56
CA LEU A 163 21.82 0.21 5.91
C LEU A 163 20.76 -0.36 6.85
N SER A 164 21.05 -1.45 7.57
CA SER A 164 20.15 -2.02 8.56
C SER A 164 19.82 -1.01 9.70
N ALA A 165 20.80 -0.25 10.17
CA ALA A 165 20.58 0.80 11.16
C ALA A 165 19.78 1.98 10.60
N GLN A 166 19.99 2.34 9.32
CA GLN A 166 19.21 3.37 8.64
C GLN A 166 17.73 2.95 8.49
N LEU A 167 17.48 1.72 8.06
CA LEU A 167 16.13 1.18 7.97
C LEU A 167 15.41 1.23 9.33
N LYS A 168 16.06 0.73 10.39
CA LYS A 168 15.52 0.77 11.77
C LYS A 168 15.21 2.20 12.23
N ARG A 169 16.10 3.15 11.92
CA ARG A 169 15.90 4.56 12.24
C ARG A 169 14.72 5.14 11.46
N ALA A 170 14.66 4.92 10.15
CA ALA A 170 13.57 5.39 9.29
C ALA A 170 12.22 4.82 9.75
N LYS A 171 12.17 3.52 10.10
CA LYS A 171 10.96 2.91 10.72
C LYS A 171 10.58 3.64 12.00
N ALA A 172 11.51 3.84 12.93
CA ALA A 172 11.24 4.51 14.20
C ALA A 172 10.75 5.96 14.01
N GLU A 173 11.28 6.68 13.02
CA GLU A 173 10.87 8.05 12.74
C GLU A 173 9.52 8.15 12.04
N VAL A 174 9.19 7.23 11.12
CA VAL A 174 7.84 7.12 10.53
C VAL A 174 6.82 6.77 11.62
N VAL A 175 7.16 5.84 12.50
CA VAL A 175 6.33 5.49 13.66
C VAL A 175 6.17 6.69 14.59
N ALA A 176 7.25 7.41 14.91
CA ALA A 176 7.17 8.60 15.76
C ALA A 176 6.40 9.75 15.10
N ALA A 177 6.46 9.89 13.77
CA ALA A 177 5.67 10.85 13.03
C ALA A 177 4.17 10.45 12.95
N GLY A 178 3.87 9.14 12.96
CA GLY A 178 2.52 8.60 13.10
C GLY A 178 2.01 8.61 14.54
N ALA A 179 2.93 8.48 15.51
CA ALA A 179 2.67 8.58 16.94
C ALA A 179 2.56 10.04 17.44
N ILE A 180 2.13 10.98 16.59
CA ILE A 180 1.72 12.29 17.08
C ILE A 180 0.58 12.04 18.06
N THR A 181 0.92 12.19 19.32
CA THR A 181 0.11 11.98 20.53
C THR A 181 -1.40 11.99 20.27
N SER A 182 -1.93 10.82 19.98
CA SER A 182 -3.34 10.60 20.06
C SER A 182 -3.73 10.71 21.53
N THR A 183 -4.72 11.52 21.84
CA THR A 183 -5.40 11.46 23.12
C THR A 183 -6.33 10.24 23.21
N LYS A 184 -6.38 9.44 22.14
CA LYS A 184 -7.14 8.20 22.01
C LYS A 184 -6.21 7.00 22.14
N GLY A 185 -6.69 5.94 22.79
CA GLY A 185 -5.90 4.76 23.13
C GLY A 185 -5.40 3.95 21.95
N ASP A 186 -4.47 3.05 22.21
CA ASP A 186 -3.91 2.14 21.21
C ASP A 186 -5.02 1.34 20.52
N GLY A 187 -4.95 1.28 19.18
CA GLY A 187 -5.87 0.49 18.36
C GLY A 187 -7.15 1.20 17.93
N ASP A 188 -7.37 2.45 18.30
CA ASP A 188 -8.54 3.23 17.85
C ASP A 188 -8.26 4.11 16.62
N TYR A 189 -7.03 4.12 16.12
CA TYR A 189 -6.55 4.89 14.98
C TYR A 189 -6.87 6.39 15.03
N GLY A 190 -7.28 6.90 16.17
CA GLY A 190 -7.65 8.31 16.36
C GLY A 190 -9.00 8.69 15.75
N PHE A 191 -9.92 7.76 15.61
CA PHE A 191 -11.26 8.05 15.14
C PHE A 191 -12.09 8.85 16.15
N PHE A 192 -12.94 9.71 15.62
CA PHE A 192 -13.92 10.50 16.36
C PHE A 192 -15.33 10.06 15.97
N SER A 193 -16.18 9.81 16.92
CA SER A 193 -17.62 9.73 16.67
C SER A 193 -18.19 11.12 16.39
N SER A 194 -19.36 11.18 15.80
CA SER A 194 -20.03 12.48 15.53
C SER A 194 -20.31 13.27 16.81
N SER A 195 -20.43 12.62 17.97
CA SER A 195 -20.65 13.26 19.27
C SER A 195 -19.37 13.86 19.88
N GLU A 196 -18.20 13.40 19.43
CA GLU A 196 -16.89 13.90 19.88
C GLU A 196 -16.36 15.04 19.00
N MET A 197 -17.07 15.36 17.92
CA MET A 197 -16.67 16.41 17.02
C MET A 197 -16.76 17.78 17.70
N PRO A 198 -15.82 18.71 17.39
CA PRO A 198 -15.88 20.07 17.93
C PRO A 198 -17.22 20.77 17.65
N SER A 199 -17.62 21.65 18.56
CA SER A 199 -18.74 22.55 18.32
C SER A 199 -18.27 23.72 17.44
N GLY A 200 -19.18 24.28 16.61
CA GLY A 200 -18.91 25.45 15.79
C GLY A 200 -19.42 25.31 14.36
N GLN A 201 -19.25 26.38 13.59
CA GLN A 201 -19.61 26.39 12.16
C GLN A 201 -18.60 25.60 11.34
N TYR A 202 -19.10 24.81 10.39
CA TYR A 202 -18.31 24.04 9.45
C TYR A 202 -18.95 23.96 8.08
N THR A 203 -18.15 23.65 7.09
CA THR A 203 -18.58 23.18 5.78
C THR A 203 -18.34 21.67 5.71
N SER A 204 -19.17 20.96 4.96
CA SER A 204 -19.05 19.52 4.79
C SER A 204 -19.66 19.04 3.50
N ASP A 205 -19.21 17.90 3.00
CA ASP A 205 -19.83 17.18 1.91
C ASP A 205 -19.73 15.68 2.15
N THR A 206 -20.53 14.89 1.45
CA THR A 206 -20.58 13.43 1.57
C THR A 206 -21.01 12.85 0.23
N ILE A 207 -20.32 11.82 -0.25
CA ILE A 207 -20.67 11.11 -1.49
C ILE A 207 -22.10 10.59 -1.43
N ARG A 208 -22.74 10.53 -2.59
CA ARG A 208 -24.13 10.11 -2.72
C ARG A 208 -24.35 8.73 -2.12
N TYR A 209 -25.45 8.53 -1.47
CA TYR A 209 -25.90 7.28 -0.85
C TYR A 209 -25.02 6.72 0.27
N ALA A 210 -23.93 7.35 0.68
CA ALA A 210 -23.05 6.81 1.72
C ALA A 210 -23.79 6.39 3.01
N THR A 211 -24.82 7.13 3.40
CA THR A 211 -25.64 6.83 4.59
C THR A 211 -26.68 5.72 4.39
N SER A 212 -26.85 5.23 3.16
CA SER A 212 -27.85 4.21 2.80
C SER A 212 -27.20 2.91 2.26
N VAL A 213 -25.88 2.84 2.20
CA VAL A 213 -25.14 1.61 1.94
C VAL A 213 -25.19 0.74 3.20
N ASP A 214 -25.46 -0.53 3.02
CA ASP A 214 -25.32 -1.53 4.08
C ASP A 214 -23.87 -2.04 4.12
N TRP A 215 -23.02 -1.23 4.74
CA TRP A 215 -21.59 -1.46 4.81
C TRP A 215 -21.23 -2.78 5.50
N ALA A 216 -20.31 -3.52 4.90
CA ALA A 216 -19.70 -4.70 5.49
C ALA A 216 -18.79 -4.32 6.68
N LYS A 217 -18.73 -5.19 7.68
CA LYS A 217 -17.91 -5.03 8.88
C LYS A 217 -16.91 -6.19 8.98
N MET A 218 -15.70 -5.90 9.39
CA MET A 218 -14.68 -6.93 9.59
C MET A 218 -15.16 -8.04 10.53
N ASN A 219 -15.85 -7.68 11.61
CA ASN A 219 -16.29 -8.65 12.60
C ASN A 219 -17.30 -9.68 12.04
N ASP A 220 -17.98 -9.37 10.95
CA ASP A 220 -18.92 -10.29 10.32
C ASP A 220 -18.21 -11.47 9.62
N TYR A 221 -16.86 -11.40 9.44
CA TYR A 221 -16.05 -12.35 8.66
C TYR A 221 -14.89 -12.98 9.44
N ASN A 222 -14.84 -12.83 10.76
CA ASN A 222 -13.74 -13.34 11.59
C ASN A 222 -13.63 -14.87 11.63
N ASP A 223 -14.68 -15.59 11.26
CA ASP A 223 -14.72 -17.05 11.11
C ASP A 223 -14.22 -17.52 9.75
N ILE A 224 -14.20 -16.63 8.75
CA ILE A 224 -13.78 -16.92 7.36
C ILE A 224 -12.32 -16.47 7.13
N ALA A 225 -11.94 -15.32 7.69
CA ALA A 225 -10.69 -14.63 7.36
C ALA A 225 -10.04 -13.98 8.57
N SER A 226 -8.75 -13.68 8.48
CA SER A 226 -7.98 -12.93 9.48
C SER A 226 -7.21 -11.79 8.81
N ASN A 227 -7.01 -10.67 9.54
CA ASN A 227 -6.33 -9.48 8.99
C ASN A 227 -6.89 -9.01 7.63
N HIS A 228 -8.20 -9.04 7.48
CA HIS A 228 -8.91 -8.89 6.21
C HIS A 228 -9.45 -7.47 5.96
N CYS A 229 -8.87 -6.43 6.56
CA CYS A 229 -9.31 -5.04 6.37
C CYS A 229 -9.26 -4.60 4.90
N GLY A 230 -8.27 -5.07 4.13
CA GLY A 230 -8.18 -4.83 2.69
C GLY A 230 -9.34 -5.44 1.91
N ALA A 231 -9.66 -6.72 2.18
CA ALA A 231 -10.81 -7.40 1.55
C ALA A 231 -12.13 -6.71 1.94
N THR A 232 -12.32 -6.36 3.22
CA THR A 232 -13.51 -5.62 3.67
C THR A 232 -13.63 -4.26 2.98
N ALA A 233 -12.52 -3.55 2.79
CA ALA A 233 -12.52 -2.26 2.09
C ALA A 233 -12.94 -2.41 0.61
N VAL A 234 -12.41 -3.40 -0.11
CA VAL A 234 -12.82 -3.67 -1.51
C VAL A 234 -14.28 -4.12 -1.58
N THR A 235 -14.74 -4.96 -0.65
CA THR A 235 -16.17 -5.31 -0.53
C THR A 235 -17.03 -4.06 -0.34
N ASN A 236 -16.61 -3.14 0.52
CA ASN A 236 -17.33 -1.90 0.75
C ASN A 236 -17.34 -0.97 -0.47
N LEU A 237 -16.29 -0.95 -1.29
CA LEU A 237 -16.33 -0.28 -2.60
C LEU A 237 -17.38 -0.93 -3.51
N ALA A 238 -17.42 -2.27 -3.58
CA ALA A 238 -18.42 -2.99 -4.39
C ALA A 238 -19.85 -2.69 -3.95
N LEU A 239 -20.13 -2.71 -2.65
CA LEU A 239 -21.44 -2.37 -2.07
C LEU A 239 -21.84 -0.92 -2.39
N TYR A 240 -20.90 0.02 -2.29
CA TYR A 240 -21.15 1.42 -2.63
C TYR A 240 -21.51 1.59 -4.11
N PHE A 241 -20.72 1.03 -5.03
CA PHE A 241 -21.00 1.16 -6.45
C PHE A 241 -22.24 0.37 -6.89
N ALA A 242 -22.54 -0.77 -6.25
CA ALA A 242 -23.80 -1.47 -6.47
C ALA A 242 -25.00 -0.59 -6.09
N LYS A 243 -24.92 0.14 -4.97
CA LYS A 243 -25.94 1.12 -4.57
C LYS A 243 -26.09 2.28 -5.55
N ASN A 244 -25.04 2.59 -6.30
CA ASN A 244 -25.00 3.62 -7.35
C ASN A 244 -25.34 3.06 -8.76
N GLY A 245 -25.85 1.85 -8.89
CA GLY A 245 -26.34 1.27 -10.14
C GLY A 245 -25.50 0.12 -10.72
N SER A 246 -24.30 -0.12 -10.21
CA SER A 246 -23.44 -1.25 -10.64
C SER A 246 -23.84 -2.55 -9.91
N THR A 247 -25.08 -2.94 -10.03
CA THR A 247 -25.74 -3.97 -9.18
C THR A 247 -25.07 -5.34 -9.24
N ASN A 248 -24.45 -5.71 -10.38
CA ASN A 248 -23.76 -6.99 -10.53
C ASN A 248 -22.48 -7.10 -9.66
N LEU A 249 -22.04 -6.02 -9.00
CA LEU A 249 -20.92 -6.06 -8.06
C LEU A 249 -21.28 -6.79 -6.76
N VAL A 250 -22.56 -6.96 -6.43
CA VAL A 250 -23.00 -7.75 -5.28
C VAL A 250 -23.49 -9.10 -5.79
N ILE A 251 -22.93 -10.17 -5.24
CA ILE A 251 -23.27 -11.54 -5.64
C ILE A 251 -24.54 -11.97 -4.91
N ASN A 252 -25.55 -12.38 -5.66
CA ASN A 252 -26.82 -12.92 -5.13
C ASN A 252 -27.47 -12.06 -4.03
N ASP A 253 -27.30 -10.74 -4.08
CA ASP A 253 -27.68 -9.78 -3.02
C ASP A 253 -27.08 -10.12 -1.62
N SER A 254 -25.98 -10.88 -1.59
CA SER A 254 -25.31 -11.34 -0.39
C SER A 254 -23.98 -10.59 -0.18
N LYS A 255 -23.81 -9.97 0.99
CA LYS A 255 -22.54 -9.37 1.40
C LYS A 255 -21.49 -10.44 1.65
N ASP A 256 -21.89 -11.58 2.20
CA ASP A 256 -20.98 -12.67 2.57
C ASP A 256 -20.36 -13.31 1.33
N GLU A 257 -21.18 -13.69 0.33
CA GLU A 257 -20.71 -14.20 -0.94
C GLU A 257 -19.85 -13.18 -1.71
N THR A 258 -20.19 -11.88 -1.58
CA THR A 258 -19.40 -10.80 -2.16
C THR A 258 -18.06 -10.68 -1.46
N PHE A 259 -18.03 -10.76 -0.13
CA PHE A 259 -16.79 -10.73 0.65
C PHE A 259 -15.90 -11.95 0.32
N GLU A 260 -16.46 -13.16 0.28
CA GLU A 260 -15.70 -14.37 -0.07
C GLU A 260 -15.02 -14.24 -1.43
N ALA A 261 -15.77 -13.81 -2.46
CA ALA A 261 -15.22 -13.62 -3.80
C ALA A 261 -14.17 -12.49 -3.88
N VAL A 262 -14.32 -11.43 -3.09
CA VAL A 262 -13.32 -10.38 -2.94
C VAL A 262 -12.10 -10.92 -2.20
N HIS A 263 -12.31 -11.67 -1.11
CA HIS A 263 -11.24 -12.23 -0.30
C HIS A 263 -10.38 -13.22 -1.08
N ASP A 264 -10.96 -14.02 -1.99
CA ASP A 264 -10.21 -14.89 -2.90
C ASP A 264 -9.20 -14.13 -3.80
N ILE A 265 -9.46 -12.83 -4.05
CA ILE A 265 -8.58 -11.97 -4.85
C ILE A 265 -7.59 -11.20 -3.97
N VAL A 266 -8.05 -10.67 -2.84
CA VAL A 266 -7.26 -9.80 -1.95
C VAL A 266 -6.42 -10.61 -0.98
N GLY A 267 -6.96 -11.71 -0.45
CA GLY A 267 -6.33 -12.54 0.58
C GLY A 267 -6.37 -11.95 1.98
N ASN A 268 -5.65 -12.64 2.88
CA ASN A 268 -5.41 -12.22 4.26
C ASN A 268 -4.13 -11.37 4.36
N GLY A 269 -4.05 -10.59 5.43
CA GLY A 269 -2.84 -9.90 5.83
C GLY A 269 -2.82 -8.43 5.49
N PRO A 270 -1.73 -7.75 5.81
CA PRO A 270 -1.55 -6.35 5.51
C PRO A 270 -1.40 -6.15 4.00
N VAL A 271 -2.51 -6.03 3.29
CA VAL A 271 -2.50 -5.64 1.88
C VAL A 271 -2.27 -4.13 1.81
N MET A 272 -1.12 -3.74 1.28
CA MET A 272 -0.71 -2.33 1.21
C MET A 272 -1.39 -1.56 0.10
N ILE A 273 -1.84 -2.24 -0.94
CA ILE A 273 -2.45 -1.65 -2.12
C ILE A 273 -3.66 -2.50 -2.52
N ILE A 274 -4.84 -1.89 -2.43
CA ILE A 274 -6.08 -2.58 -2.79
C ILE A 274 -6.59 -2.22 -4.19
N ALA A 275 -5.99 -1.23 -4.86
CA ALA A 275 -6.51 -0.71 -6.13
C ALA A 275 -6.54 -1.79 -7.23
N GLY A 276 -5.44 -2.48 -7.49
CA GLY A 276 -5.39 -3.55 -8.50
C GLY A 276 -6.28 -4.76 -8.17
N HIS A 277 -6.42 -5.08 -6.88
CA HIS A 277 -7.36 -6.12 -6.44
C HIS A 277 -8.81 -5.69 -6.67
N ALA A 278 -9.14 -4.44 -6.37
CA ALA A 278 -10.46 -3.88 -6.65
C ALA A 278 -10.77 -3.87 -8.15
N GLU A 279 -9.82 -3.42 -9.00
CA GLU A 279 -9.96 -3.50 -10.46
C GLU A 279 -10.22 -4.93 -10.93
N THR A 280 -9.47 -5.90 -10.40
CA THR A 280 -9.65 -7.32 -10.75
C THR A 280 -11.04 -7.80 -10.39
N TYR A 281 -11.52 -7.51 -9.18
CA TYR A 281 -12.88 -7.90 -8.76
C TYR A 281 -13.94 -7.24 -9.65
N PHE A 282 -13.85 -5.93 -9.88
CA PHE A 282 -14.81 -5.18 -10.68
C PHE A 282 -14.84 -5.67 -12.13
N SER A 283 -13.67 -5.92 -12.73
CA SER A 283 -13.56 -6.48 -14.08
C SER A 283 -14.20 -7.86 -14.20
N ASN A 284 -14.00 -8.75 -13.21
CA ASN A 284 -14.64 -10.06 -13.14
C ASN A 284 -16.18 -9.95 -13.05
N ARG A 285 -16.69 -8.82 -12.58
CA ARG A 285 -18.12 -8.52 -12.48
C ARG A 285 -18.66 -7.68 -13.65
N GLY A 286 -17.80 -7.38 -14.65
CA GLY A 286 -18.18 -6.69 -15.88
C GLY A 286 -18.15 -5.16 -15.77
N TYR A 287 -17.41 -4.60 -14.82
CA TYR A 287 -17.26 -3.15 -14.65
C TYR A 287 -15.81 -2.72 -14.79
N ASP A 288 -15.62 -1.56 -15.40
CA ASP A 288 -14.31 -0.91 -15.51
C ASP A 288 -14.15 0.07 -14.34
N LEU A 289 -13.32 -0.31 -13.37
CA LEU A 289 -13.00 0.51 -12.21
C LEU A 289 -11.78 1.36 -12.51
N ASN A 290 -11.94 2.67 -12.42
CA ASN A 290 -10.85 3.63 -12.50
C ASN A 290 -10.46 4.11 -11.11
N HIS A 291 -9.23 4.52 -10.95
CA HIS A 291 -8.75 5.07 -9.69
C HIS A 291 -7.68 6.16 -9.88
N SER A 292 -7.47 6.98 -8.87
CA SER A 292 -6.43 8.01 -8.81
C SER A 292 -5.91 8.17 -7.40
N SER A 293 -4.61 8.35 -7.25
CA SER A 293 -3.98 8.64 -5.95
C SER A 293 -4.53 9.94 -5.35
N VAL A 294 -4.66 9.94 -4.02
CA VAL A 294 -5.09 11.07 -3.22
C VAL A 294 -4.00 11.39 -2.19
N GLY A 295 -3.35 12.54 -2.31
CA GLY A 295 -2.19 12.91 -1.49
C GLY A 295 -2.46 13.97 -0.43
N ASN A 296 -3.62 14.62 -0.46
CA ASN A 296 -3.94 15.73 0.45
C ASN A 296 -5.45 15.92 0.65
N THR A 297 -5.81 16.76 1.59
CA THR A 297 -7.22 17.02 1.96
C THR A 297 -8.03 17.70 0.87
N SER A 298 -7.42 18.52 0.01
CA SER A 298 -8.13 19.15 -1.11
C SER A 298 -8.52 18.13 -2.19
N GLU A 299 -7.76 17.08 -2.35
CA GLU A 299 -8.10 15.99 -3.24
C GLU A 299 -9.21 15.09 -2.67
N ILE A 300 -9.29 14.93 -1.32
CA ILE A 300 -10.47 14.34 -0.66
C ILE A 300 -11.74 15.17 -0.97
N VAL A 301 -11.65 16.51 -0.88
CA VAL A 301 -12.76 17.37 -1.25
C VAL A 301 -13.17 17.14 -2.70
N THR A 302 -12.20 17.12 -3.62
CA THR A 302 -12.45 16.89 -5.05
C THR A 302 -13.07 15.52 -5.31
N ALA A 303 -12.55 14.47 -4.68
CA ALA A 303 -13.11 13.12 -4.80
C ALA A 303 -14.55 13.07 -4.30
N THR A 304 -14.83 13.63 -3.11
CA THR A 304 -16.17 13.67 -2.54
C THR A 304 -17.16 14.42 -3.45
N THR A 305 -16.78 15.59 -3.96
CA THR A 305 -17.63 16.40 -4.86
C THR A 305 -17.97 15.65 -6.16
N ASN A 306 -17.15 14.70 -6.56
CA ASN A 306 -17.37 13.86 -7.74
C ASN A 306 -17.98 12.48 -7.39
N ASP A 307 -18.54 12.30 -6.21
CA ASP A 307 -19.13 11.04 -5.73
C ASP A 307 -18.13 9.86 -5.75
N ARG A 308 -16.84 10.11 -5.48
CA ARG A 308 -15.78 9.10 -5.49
C ARG A 308 -15.38 8.72 -4.07
N PRO A 309 -15.66 7.48 -3.62
CA PRO A 309 -15.13 6.98 -2.35
C PRO A 309 -13.61 6.89 -2.40
N CYS A 310 -12.96 7.07 -1.25
CA CYS A 310 -11.50 6.96 -1.12
C CYS A 310 -11.13 5.79 -0.21
N GLY A 311 -10.42 4.78 -0.75
CA GLY A 311 -9.71 3.82 0.09
C GLY A 311 -8.52 4.53 0.75
N ILE A 312 -8.44 4.50 2.07
CA ILE A 312 -7.39 5.15 2.85
C ILE A 312 -6.71 4.11 3.73
N LEU A 313 -5.39 3.99 3.59
CA LEU A 313 -4.59 3.17 4.48
C LEU A 313 -4.07 4.04 5.63
N LEU A 314 -4.42 3.65 6.84
CA LEU A 314 -3.91 4.21 8.08
C LEU A 314 -2.85 3.29 8.67
N ILE A 315 -1.82 3.90 9.29
CA ILE A 315 -0.79 3.19 10.04
C ILE A 315 -0.77 3.76 11.46
N ASP A 316 -0.95 2.87 12.44
CA ASP A 316 -0.79 3.14 13.86
C ASP A 316 0.31 2.23 14.42
N GLY A 317 1.53 2.77 14.47
CA GLY A 317 2.72 2.00 14.85
C GLY A 317 3.21 1.02 13.78
N LEU A 318 4.11 0.12 14.18
CA LEU A 318 4.86 -0.76 13.27
C LEU A 318 4.03 -1.88 12.62
N PHE A 319 2.94 -2.30 13.26
CA PHE A 319 2.21 -3.52 12.87
C PHE A 319 0.69 -3.33 12.79
N ALA A 320 0.20 -2.14 13.08
CA ALA A 320 -1.21 -1.82 13.07
C ALA A 320 -1.55 -1.01 11.81
N TRP A 321 -2.07 -1.70 10.81
CA TRP A 321 -2.45 -1.12 9.52
C TRP A 321 -3.93 -1.36 9.30
N HIS A 322 -4.61 -0.33 8.87
CA HIS A 322 -6.04 -0.42 8.71
C HIS A 322 -6.54 0.31 7.48
N TRP A 323 -7.27 -0.41 6.64
CA TRP A 323 -7.99 0.16 5.52
C TRP A 323 -9.34 0.70 5.96
N ILE A 324 -9.65 1.93 5.53
CA ILE A 324 -10.93 2.59 5.73
C ILE A 324 -11.43 3.18 4.42
N ILE A 325 -12.74 3.48 4.36
CA ILE A 325 -13.32 4.15 3.19
C ILE A 325 -13.70 5.57 3.57
N GLY A 326 -13.02 6.55 2.97
CA GLY A 326 -13.39 7.97 3.02
C GLY A 326 -14.64 8.21 2.18
N VAL A 327 -15.67 8.75 2.79
CA VAL A 327 -16.99 8.99 2.19
C VAL A 327 -17.42 10.45 2.22
N GLY A 328 -16.58 11.32 2.76
CA GLY A 328 -16.91 12.74 2.88
C GLY A 328 -15.89 13.48 3.72
N TRP A 329 -16.22 14.71 4.07
CA TRP A 329 -15.36 15.56 4.88
C TRP A 329 -16.16 16.60 5.67
N ARG A 330 -15.50 17.18 6.67
CA ARG A 330 -15.95 18.34 7.43
C ARG A 330 -14.77 19.24 7.73
N GLN A 331 -14.93 20.56 7.49
CA GLN A 331 -13.92 21.56 7.80
C GLN A 331 -14.53 22.67 8.66
N TYR A 332 -13.94 22.91 9.82
CA TYR A 332 -14.38 23.95 10.76
C TYR A 332 -13.87 25.32 10.34
N THR A 333 -14.77 26.30 10.29
CA THR A 333 -14.46 27.64 9.77
C THR A 333 -13.51 28.41 10.69
N ALA A 334 -13.67 28.28 12.01
CA ALA A 334 -12.89 29.05 12.98
C ALA A 334 -11.47 28.50 13.18
N SER A 335 -11.30 27.18 13.25
CA SER A 335 -9.99 26.54 13.49
C SER A 335 -9.27 26.12 12.21
N GLY A 336 -9.99 25.98 11.09
CA GLY A 336 -9.48 25.36 9.87
C GLY A 336 -9.32 23.85 9.96
N ASP A 337 -9.68 23.24 11.08
CA ASP A 337 -9.56 21.80 11.29
C ASP A 337 -10.35 21.02 10.25
N PHE A 338 -9.67 20.05 9.63
CA PHE A 338 -10.24 19.19 8.62
C PHE A 338 -10.38 17.75 9.13
N TYR A 339 -11.55 17.18 8.91
CA TYR A 339 -11.88 15.80 9.28
C TYR A 339 -12.42 15.06 8.06
N ILE A 340 -11.91 13.87 7.79
CA ILE A 340 -12.43 12.97 6.77
C ILE A 340 -13.56 12.16 7.41
N ARG A 341 -14.73 12.16 6.80
CA ARG A 341 -15.84 11.29 7.18
C ARG A 341 -15.60 9.91 6.58
N VAL A 342 -15.66 8.87 7.40
CA VAL A 342 -15.22 7.54 7.00
C VAL A 342 -16.21 6.44 7.40
N ASN A 343 -16.24 5.36 6.61
CA ASN A 343 -16.54 4.03 7.12
C ASN A 343 -15.23 3.41 7.61
N ASN A 344 -15.16 3.05 8.87
CA ASN A 344 -13.94 2.51 9.48
C ASN A 344 -13.83 0.98 9.36
N ASN A 345 -14.70 0.33 8.61
CA ASN A 345 -14.79 -1.10 8.41
C ASN A 345 -15.05 -1.96 9.67
N TRP A 346 -15.19 -1.37 10.86
CA TRP A 346 -15.49 -2.11 12.09
C TRP A 346 -16.98 -2.08 12.47
N ASN A 347 -17.65 -0.95 12.27
CA ASN A 347 -19.01 -0.76 12.80
C ASN A 347 -20.10 -0.54 11.73
N GLY A 348 -19.75 -0.54 10.44
CA GLY A 348 -20.68 -0.31 9.34
C GLY A 348 -21.28 1.11 9.31
N SER A 349 -20.79 2.04 10.14
CA SER A 349 -21.28 3.40 10.22
C SER A 349 -20.40 4.36 9.43
N VAL A 350 -21.02 5.39 8.86
CA VAL A 350 -20.32 6.54 8.26
C VAL A 350 -20.41 7.79 9.15
N ASN A 351 -20.77 7.62 10.42
CA ASN A 351 -20.75 8.72 11.41
C ASN A 351 -19.45 8.75 12.21
N THR A 352 -18.39 8.25 11.62
CA THR A 352 -17.03 8.24 12.14
C THR A 352 -16.19 9.23 11.34
N TYR A 353 -15.28 9.90 12.03
CA TYR A 353 -14.40 10.90 11.44
C TYR A 353 -12.95 10.60 11.77
N TYR A 354 -12.07 10.86 10.82
CA TYR A 354 -10.62 10.78 10.99
C TYR A 354 -10.00 12.16 10.78
N LYS A 355 -9.21 12.64 11.73
CA LYS A 355 -8.44 13.88 11.58
C LYS A 355 -7.02 13.52 11.12
N PRO A 356 -6.61 13.89 9.90
CA PRO A 356 -5.25 13.61 9.42
C PRO A 356 -4.17 14.12 10.39
N GLY A 357 -3.24 13.23 10.75
CA GLY A 357 -2.16 13.54 11.68
C GLY A 357 -2.54 13.44 13.17
N THR A 358 -3.67 12.80 13.51
CA THR A 358 -4.10 12.55 14.88
C THR A 358 -4.35 11.06 15.07
N GLY A 359 -3.64 10.40 15.96
CA GLY A 359 -3.80 8.99 16.33
C GLY A 359 -3.11 8.02 15.39
N SER A 360 -3.27 8.15 14.10
CA SER A 360 -2.64 7.32 13.09
C SER A 360 -2.07 8.17 11.97
N ALA A 361 -1.11 7.62 11.22
CA ALA A 361 -0.62 8.25 10.01
C ALA A 361 -1.51 7.87 8.82
N TRP A 362 -1.96 8.87 8.06
CA TRP A 362 -2.48 8.65 6.73
C TRP A 362 -1.31 8.29 5.81
N TRP A 363 -1.21 7.00 5.48
CA TRP A 363 -0.11 6.49 4.66
C TRP A 363 -0.35 6.67 3.18
N SER A 364 -1.48 6.16 2.68
CA SER A 364 -1.89 6.30 1.29
C SER A 364 -3.39 6.44 1.17
N ALA A 365 -3.85 7.03 0.07
CA ALA A 365 -5.25 7.00 -0.29
C ALA A 365 -5.42 6.99 -1.82
N THR A 366 -6.53 6.41 -2.25
CA THR A 366 -6.90 6.25 -3.65
C THR A 366 -8.39 6.51 -3.79
N SER A 367 -8.79 7.39 -4.70
CA SER A 367 -10.19 7.62 -5.06
C SER A 367 -10.61 6.71 -6.20
N TYR A 368 -11.86 6.25 -6.21
CA TYR A 368 -12.38 5.27 -7.14
C TYR A 368 -13.63 5.75 -7.87
N TRP A 369 -13.80 5.34 -9.14
CA TRP A 369 -15.04 5.54 -9.90
C TRP A 369 -15.19 4.45 -10.96
N VAL A 370 -16.44 4.07 -11.25
CA VAL A 370 -16.74 3.17 -12.36
C VAL A 370 -16.92 3.98 -13.63
N ALA A 371 -16.32 3.55 -14.73
CA ALA A 371 -16.54 4.17 -16.04
C ALA A 371 -18.02 4.03 -16.44
N THR A 372 -18.62 5.12 -16.93
CA THR A 372 -20.01 5.18 -17.42
C THR A 372 -20.07 4.87 -18.90
#